data_79128c010ed0dfaf44e04eb1b6bbee74
#
_entry.id   79128c010ed0dfaf44e04eb1b6bbee74
#
_cell.length_a   1.000
_cell.length_b   1.000
_cell.length_c   1.000
_cell.angle_alpha   90.00
_cell.angle_beta   90.00
_cell.angle_gamma   90.00
#
_symmetry.space_group_name_H-M   'P 1'
#
loop_
_entity.id
_entity.type
_entity.pdbx_description
1 polymer ?
#
loop_
_entity_poly.entity_id
_entity_poly.type
_entity_poly.pdbx_seq_one_letter_code
_entity_poly.pdbx_strand_id
1 'polypeptide(L)'
;MNTIQKRSLGNIGLEVSALGLGCMGMSWSYGEAKDRAEMIALIRSAVERGVTFFDTAEVYGPYTNEELVGEALAPFRNDVVIATKFGWAPANDTEANARWNALNSKPEHIGQVVEGSLKRLKVDVIDLYYQHRVDPDVPIEDVAGAVKDLIQQGKVKYWGLSEAGAQTIRRAHAVHPVAALQSEYSLWTREPEKEIIPTLEELGIGFVPFSPLGKGFLTGKIDENTKLESSDFRNTVPRFSPENRKANQVLIDLLNRVAQEKSATPAQIALAWLLAQKPWIVPIPGTTKLHRLEENIGAVDVALTSDDLQQIEEAAAKITVQGARYSEQHEQLTGR
;
A
#
# COMPACT_ATOMS: atom_id res chain seq x y z
N MET A 1 -19.89 10.69 14.64
CA MET A 1 -19.07 9.87 13.74
C MET A 1 -18.14 9.05 14.61
N ASN A 2 -18.10 7.73 14.43
CA ASN A 2 -17.13 6.92 15.16
C ASN A 2 -15.74 7.32 14.66
N THR A 3 -14.89 7.72 15.59
CA THR A 3 -13.51 8.04 15.26
C THR A 3 -12.78 6.74 14.94
N ILE A 4 -12.15 6.63 13.78
CA ILE A 4 -11.35 5.45 13.43
C ILE A 4 -10.27 5.28 14.51
N GLN A 5 -10.16 4.06 15.06
CA GLN A 5 -9.13 3.75 16.05
C GLN A 5 -7.74 4.01 15.48
N LYS A 6 -6.83 4.52 16.31
CA LYS A 6 -5.43 4.67 15.95
C LYS A 6 -4.66 3.38 16.17
N ARG A 7 -3.63 3.17 15.36
CA ARG A 7 -2.65 2.08 15.49
C ARG A 7 -1.24 2.63 15.44
N SER A 8 -0.36 2.04 16.21
CA SER A 8 1.07 2.32 16.11
C SER A 8 1.68 1.49 14.99
N LEU A 9 2.33 2.15 14.04
CA LEU A 9 3.17 1.50 13.05
C LEU A 9 4.54 1.20 13.68
N GLY A 10 4.69 -0.02 14.16
CA GLY A 10 5.90 -0.45 14.87
C GLY A 10 6.05 0.22 16.24
N ASN A 11 7.29 0.20 16.77
CA ASN A 11 7.61 0.61 18.14
C ASN A 11 8.23 2.01 18.24
N ILE A 12 8.28 2.77 17.15
CA ILE A 12 9.00 4.06 17.09
C ILE A 12 8.10 5.29 17.24
N GLY A 13 6.83 5.10 17.62
CA GLY A 13 5.90 6.19 17.94
C GLY A 13 5.15 6.79 16.74
N LEU A 14 5.16 6.15 15.58
CA LEU A 14 4.34 6.57 14.44
C LEU A 14 2.91 6.05 14.60
N GLU A 15 1.99 6.92 14.97
CA GLU A 15 0.55 6.61 15.08
C GLU A 15 -0.22 7.06 13.84
N VAL A 16 -1.13 6.20 13.36
CA VAL A 16 -2.00 6.46 12.22
C VAL A 16 -3.40 5.88 12.45
N SER A 17 -4.39 6.26 11.65
CA SER A 17 -5.69 5.57 11.63
C SER A 17 -5.53 4.09 11.28
N ALA A 18 -6.37 3.21 11.80
CA ALA A 18 -6.31 1.76 11.59
C ALA A 18 -6.39 1.35 10.09
N LEU A 19 -6.94 2.21 9.26
CA LEU A 19 -6.92 2.12 7.80
C LEU A 19 -6.34 3.42 7.24
N GLY A 20 -5.45 3.31 6.24
CA GLY A 20 -5.01 4.43 5.43
C GLY A 20 -5.71 4.47 4.07
N LEU A 21 -5.40 5.47 3.26
CA LEU A 21 -5.88 5.61 1.88
C LEU A 21 -4.71 5.54 0.90
N GLY A 22 -4.70 4.52 0.04
CA GLY A 22 -3.80 4.45 -1.10
C GLY A 22 -4.28 5.35 -2.24
N CYS A 23 -3.46 6.30 -2.67
CA CYS A 23 -3.87 7.33 -3.65
C CYS A 23 -3.49 7.01 -5.10
N MET A 24 -2.72 5.92 -5.37
CA MET A 24 -2.21 5.58 -6.70
C MET A 24 -3.28 5.58 -7.79
N GLY A 25 -4.42 4.93 -7.55
CA GLY A 25 -5.49 4.76 -8.54
C GLY A 25 -6.22 6.04 -8.94
N MET A 26 -5.94 7.16 -8.28
CA MET A 26 -6.52 8.46 -8.61
C MET A 26 -5.87 9.09 -9.86
N SER A 27 -4.60 8.76 -10.12
CA SER A 27 -3.81 9.34 -11.21
C SER A 27 -3.19 8.30 -12.13
N TRP A 28 -3.17 7.01 -11.76
CA TRP A 28 -2.36 6.02 -12.46
C TRP A 28 -2.84 4.58 -12.28
N SER A 29 -2.45 3.69 -13.19
CA SER A 29 -2.54 2.22 -13.20
C SER A 29 -3.92 1.60 -13.43
N TYR A 30 -5.01 2.19 -12.99
CA TYR A 30 -6.37 1.62 -13.09
C TYR A 30 -7.22 2.33 -14.15
N GLY A 31 -6.70 2.42 -15.37
CA GLY A 31 -7.32 3.17 -16.45
C GLY A 31 -6.88 4.63 -16.46
N GLU A 32 -7.68 5.51 -17.04
CA GLU A 32 -7.38 6.94 -17.14
C GLU A 32 -7.37 7.63 -15.76
N ALA A 33 -6.52 8.67 -15.64
CA ALA A 33 -6.50 9.53 -14.46
C ALA A 33 -7.90 10.14 -14.23
N LYS A 34 -8.30 10.22 -12.96
CA LYS A 34 -9.62 10.72 -12.59
C LYS A 34 -9.62 12.24 -12.48
N ASP A 35 -10.82 12.83 -12.49
CA ASP A 35 -10.96 14.27 -12.32
C ASP A 35 -10.28 14.75 -11.04
N ARG A 36 -9.43 15.77 -11.17
CA ARG A 36 -8.60 16.27 -10.08
C ARG A 36 -9.44 16.83 -8.92
N ALA A 37 -10.49 17.58 -9.23
CA ALA A 37 -11.33 18.21 -8.21
C ALA A 37 -12.14 17.14 -7.44
N GLU A 38 -12.65 16.13 -8.14
CA GLU A 38 -13.31 14.98 -7.51
C GLU A 38 -12.36 14.23 -6.56
N MET A 39 -11.10 14.01 -6.97
CA MET A 39 -10.13 13.29 -6.14
C MET A 39 -9.69 14.11 -4.93
N ILE A 40 -9.53 15.42 -5.06
CA ILE A 40 -9.31 16.33 -3.91
C ILE A 40 -10.47 16.22 -2.91
N ALA A 41 -11.71 16.29 -3.39
CA ALA A 41 -12.89 16.16 -2.55
C ALA A 41 -12.94 14.80 -1.84
N LEU A 42 -12.57 13.72 -2.55
CA LEU A 42 -12.52 12.36 -1.98
C LEU A 42 -11.47 12.24 -0.86
N ILE A 43 -10.26 12.77 -1.07
CA ILE A 43 -9.18 12.76 -0.06
C ILE A 43 -9.63 13.55 1.18
N ARG A 44 -10.22 14.73 1.00
CA ARG A 44 -10.75 15.55 2.10
C ARG A 44 -11.87 14.84 2.85
N SER A 45 -12.77 14.18 2.11
CA SER A 45 -13.83 13.36 2.71
C SER A 45 -13.26 12.19 3.53
N ALA A 46 -12.10 11.65 3.17
CA ALA A 46 -11.42 10.63 3.98
C ALA A 46 -10.92 11.21 5.31
N VAL A 47 -10.31 12.42 5.28
CA VAL A 47 -9.89 13.11 6.51
C VAL A 47 -11.07 13.39 7.43
N GLU A 48 -12.18 13.91 6.89
CA GLU A 48 -13.41 14.19 7.65
C GLU A 48 -14.02 12.94 8.31
N ARG A 49 -13.74 11.76 7.76
CA ARG A 49 -14.15 10.44 8.28
C ARG A 49 -13.11 9.80 9.20
N GLY A 50 -12.04 10.52 9.53
CA GLY A 50 -11.03 10.10 10.49
C GLY A 50 -9.86 9.30 9.92
N VAL A 51 -9.70 9.23 8.59
CA VAL A 51 -8.48 8.69 7.98
C VAL A 51 -7.35 9.70 8.18
N THR A 52 -6.23 9.26 8.76
CA THR A 52 -5.07 10.11 9.01
C THR A 52 -3.81 9.65 8.28
N PHE A 53 -3.87 8.58 7.49
CA PHE A 53 -2.73 8.01 6.78
C PHE A 53 -2.99 7.95 5.27
N PHE A 54 -2.14 8.64 4.49
CA PHE A 54 -2.27 8.79 3.05
C PHE A 54 -0.98 8.36 2.36
N ASP A 55 -1.08 7.48 1.37
CA ASP A 55 0.05 6.88 0.67
C ASP A 55 0.08 7.28 -0.80
N THR A 56 1.20 7.81 -1.24
CA THR A 56 1.50 8.18 -2.63
C THR A 56 2.92 7.73 -3.02
N ALA A 57 3.40 8.13 -4.18
CA ALA A 57 4.78 7.94 -4.64
C ALA A 57 5.11 8.92 -5.77
N GLU A 58 6.41 9.25 -5.93
CA GLU A 58 6.90 10.10 -7.03
C GLU A 58 6.55 9.54 -8.42
N VAL A 59 6.60 8.21 -8.57
CA VAL A 59 6.33 7.54 -9.84
C VAL A 59 4.85 7.54 -10.25
N TYR A 60 3.95 7.87 -9.33
CA TYR A 60 2.52 7.84 -9.62
C TYR A 60 2.10 9.04 -10.47
N GLY A 61 1.74 8.75 -11.71
CA GLY A 61 1.26 9.69 -12.68
C GLY A 61 2.23 10.41 -13.63
N PRO A 62 3.57 10.25 -13.68
CA PRO A 62 4.53 10.50 -12.61
C PRO A 62 4.39 11.91 -12.01
N TYR A 63 4.75 12.08 -10.76
CA TYR A 63 4.69 13.31 -9.96
C TYR A 63 3.29 13.88 -9.68
N THR A 64 2.34 13.75 -10.61
CA THR A 64 1.02 14.38 -10.52
C THR A 64 0.20 13.90 -9.34
N ASN A 65 0.45 12.67 -8.86
CA ASN A 65 -0.24 12.15 -7.67
C ASN A 65 0.24 12.83 -6.38
N GLU A 66 1.55 13.09 -6.23
CA GLU A 66 2.05 13.87 -5.08
C GLU A 66 1.50 15.29 -5.09
N GLU A 67 1.39 15.94 -6.26
CA GLU A 67 0.77 17.27 -6.38
C GLU A 67 -0.70 17.25 -5.97
N LEU A 68 -1.45 16.21 -6.38
CA LEU A 68 -2.86 16.02 -6.00
C LEU A 68 -3.00 15.85 -4.47
N VAL A 69 -2.21 14.96 -3.89
CA VAL A 69 -2.25 14.67 -2.46
C VAL A 69 -1.82 15.89 -1.65
N GLY A 70 -0.76 16.58 -2.06
CA GLY A 70 -0.28 17.80 -1.41
C GLY A 70 -1.33 18.92 -1.41
N GLU A 71 -2.03 19.15 -2.53
CA GLU A 71 -3.11 20.13 -2.60
C GLU A 71 -4.32 19.74 -1.74
N ALA A 72 -4.70 18.47 -1.78
CA ALA A 72 -5.84 17.99 -1.01
C ALA A 72 -5.63 18.11 0.49
N LEU A 73 -4.42 17.74 0.97
CA LEU A 73 -4.09 17.65 2.39
C LEU A 73 -3.50 18.93 3.00
N ALA A 74 -3.16 19.93 2.19
CA ALA A 74 -2.60 21.18 2.71
C ALA A 74 -3.40 21.81 3.89
N PRO A 75 -4.75 21.83 3.87
CA PRO A 75 -5.53 22.34 5.01
C PRO A 75 -5.46 21.49 6.28
N PHE A 76 -5.03 20.22 6.16
CA PHE A 76 -5.05 19.24 7.23
C PHE A 76 -3.64 18.75 7.60
N ARG A 77 -2.59 19.45 7.17
CA ARG A 77 -1.20 18.97 7.25
C ARG A 77 -0.79 18.48 8.64
N ASN A 78 -1.24 19.12 9.69
CA ASN A 78 -0.88 18.80 11.07
C ASN A 78 -1.69 17.60 11.65
N ASP A 79 -2.76 17.20 11.00
CA ASP A 79 -3.67 16.16 11.46
C ASP A 79 -3.46 14.83 10.76
N VAL A 80 -2.57 14.81 9.73
CA VAL A 80 -2.38 13.65 8.86
C VAL A 80 -0.90 13.25 8.74
N VAL A 81 -0.69 11.98 8.41
CA VAL A 81 0.58 11.36 8.06
C VAL A 81 0.60 11.12 6.55
N ILE A 82 1.57 11.71 5.88
CA ILE A 82 1.78 11.55 4.43
C ILE A 82 2.98 10.64 4.19
N ALA A 83 2.73 9.52 3.51
CA ALA A 83 3.78 8.62 3.03
C ALA A 83 3.99 8.81 1.53
N THR A 84 5.25 8.89 1.12
CA THR A 84 5.64 8.83 -0.29
C THR A 84 6.87 7.94 -0.48
N LYS A 85 7.29 7.72 -1.73
CA LYS A 85 8.28 6.71 -2.07
C LYS A 85 9.26 7.24 -3.10
N PHE A 86 10.53 6.80 -2.98
CA PHE A 86 11.62 7.04 -3.93
C PHE A 86 12.15 5.73 -4.51
N GLY A 87 13.02 5.84 -5.48
CA GLY A 87 13.83 4.72 -5.98
C GLY A 87 13.47 4.24 -7.38
N TRP A 88 12.45 4.80 -8.00
CA TRP A 88 12.23 4.66 -9.43
C TRP A 88 12.85 5.82 -10.18
N ALA A 89 13.37 5.55 -11.39
CA ALA A 89 13.90 6.57 -12.26
C ALA A 89 13.43 6.34 -13.70
N PRO A 90 13.34 7.39 -14.52
CA PRO A 90 13.16 7.23 -15.94
C PRO A 90 14.39 6.52 -16.52
N ALA A 91 14.18 5.62 -17.48
CA ALA A 91 15.27 4.89 -18.13
C ALA A 91 16.24 5.82 -18.92
N ASN A 92 15.75 7.00 -19.33
CA ASN A 92 16.54 8.06 -19.97
C ASN A 92 16.02 9.42 -19.52
N ASP A 93 16.89 10.29 -19.04
CA ASP A 93 16.58 11.63 -18.52
C ASP A 93 16.04 12.63 -19.57
N THR A 94 15.91 12.24 -20.83
CA THR A 94 15.70 13.17 -21.94
C THR A 94 14.32 13.13 -22.61
N GLU A 95 13.40 12.27 -22.17
CA GLU A 95 12.10 12.12 -22.87
C GLU A 95 10.89 12.40 -21.98
N ALA A 96 10.00 13.25 -22.47
CA ALA A 96 8.67 13.50 -21.90
C ALA A 96 7.79 12.21 -21.78
N ASN A 97 8.20 11.11 -22.42
CA ASN A 97 7.59 9.79 -22.37
C ASN A 97 8.51 8.75 -21.70
N ALA A 98 9.41 9.17 -20.83
CA ALA A 98 10.32 8.29 -20.11
C ALA A 98 9.54 7.17 -19.40
N ARG A 99 9.88 5.92 -19.71
CA ARG A 99 9.35 4.76 -18.98
C ARG A 99 10.07 4.69 -17.64
N TRP A 100 9.33 4.83 -16.56
CA TRP A 100 9.79 4.65 -15.19
C TRP A 100 9.93 3.15 -14.89
N ASN A 101 10.96 2.54 -15.45
CA ASN A 101 11.23 1.11 -15.35
C ASN A 101 12.66 0.79 -14.88
N ALA A 102 13.44 1.82 -14.54
CA ALA A 102 14.75 1.68 -13.92
C ALA A 102 14.66 1.95 -12.43
N LEU A 103 15.56 1.33 -11.66
CA LEU A 103 15.74 1.63 -10.24
C LEU A 103 16.95 2.55 -10.08
N ASN A 104 16.85 3.48 -9.14
CA ASN A 104 17.94 4.34 -8.72
C ASN A 104 17.79 4.73 -7.26
N SER A 105 18.47 4.00 -6.38
CA SER A 105 18.51 4.30 -4.95
C SER A 105 19.90 4.80 -4.52
N LYS A 106 20.69 5.39 -5.44
CA LYS A 106 21.97 6.02 -5.09
C LYS A 106 21.75 7.19 -4.12
N PRO A 107 22.59 7.38 -3.11
CA PRO A 107 22.47 8.47 -2.13
C PRO A 107 22.26 9.86 -2.73
N GLU A 108 22.97 10.19 -3.82
CA GLU A 108 22.85 11.48 -4.51
C GLU A 108 21.47 11.65 -5.13
N HIS A 109 20.91 10.57 -5.71
CA HIS A 109 19.57 10.59 -6.28
C HIS A 109 18.49 10.71 -5.20
N ILE A 110 18.61 9.98 -4.11
CA ILE A 110 17.69 10.08 -2.95
C ILE A 110 17.65 11.53 -2.45
N GLY A 111 18.80 12.19 -2.31
CA GLY A 111 18.89 13.59 -1.90
C GLY A 111 18.23 14.57 -2.88
N GLN A 112 18.26 14.27 -4.18
CA GLN A 112 17.60 15.11 -5.20
C GLN A 112 16.08 14.90 -5.23
N VAL A 113 15.62 13.66 -5.19
CA VAL A 113 14.18 13.37 -5.32
C VAL A 113 13.37 13.76 -4.10
N VAL A 114 13.95 13.74 -2.89
CA VAL A 114 13.26 14.21 -1.67
C VAL A 114 12.85 15.69 -1.78
N GLU A 115 13.71 16.55 -2.35
CA GLU A 115 13.38 17.97 -2.56
C GLU A 115 12.18 18.14 -3.51
N GLY A 116 12.14 17.32 -4.56
CA GLY A 116 11.01 17.29 -5.47
C GLY A 116 9.70 16.89 -4.77
N SER A 117 9.74 15.82 -3.97
CA SER A 117 8.58 15.33 -3.22
C SER A 117 8.09 16.35 -2.18
N LEU A 118 8.99 16.98 -1.41
CA LEU A 118 8.64 18.06 -0.48
C LEU A 118 7.89 19.20 -1.17
N LYS A 119 8.40 19.63 -2.35
CA LYS A 119 7.78 20.70 -3.14
C LYS A 119 6.40 20.30 -3.67
N ARG A 120 6.25 19.11 -4.25
CA ARG A 120 4.99 18.63 -4.82
C ARG A 120 3.92 18.40 -3.74
N LEU A 121 4.34 17.81 -2.63
CA LEU A 121 3.46 17.60 -1.47
C LEU A 121 3.15 18.88 -0.69
N LYS A 122 3.87 19.99 -0.95
CA LYS A 122 3.74 21.29 -0.26
C LYS A 122 3.96 21.16 1.24
N VAL A 123 4.98 20.41 1.64
CA VAL A 123 5.35 20.14 3.03
C VAL A 123 6.82 20.43 3.26
N ASP A 124 7.16 20.84 4.49
CA ASP A 124 8.56 21.03 4.89
C ASP A 124 9.22 19.71 5.32
N VAL A 125 8.41 18.72 5.72
CA VAL A 125 8.86 17.43 6.22
C VAL A 125 7.93 16.33 5.72
N ILE A 126 8.50 15.25 5.15
CA ILE A 126 7.77 14.01 4.82
C ILE A 126 7.65 13.17 6.09
N ASP A 127 6.45 12.70 6.41
CA ASP A 127 6.25 11.90 7.62
C ASP A 127 6.83 10.49 7.48
N LEU A 128 6.59 9.81 6.35
CA LEU A 128 7.10 8.46 6.10
C LEU A 128 7.61 8.33 4.66
N TYR A 129 8.89 7.98 4.51
CA TYR A 129 9.57 7.94 3.22
C TYR A 129 10.05 6.53 2.92
N TYR A 130 9.50 5.89 1.90
CA TYR A 130 9.81 4.51 1.54
C TYR A 130 10.81 4.41 0.40
N GLN A 131 11.74 3.45 0.48
CA GLN A 131 12.34 2.89 -0.74
C GLN A 131 11.28 2.02 -1.43
N HIS A 132 10.87 2.39 -2.65
CA HIS A 132 9.74 1.78 -3.35
C HIS A 132 10.01 0.33 -3.78
N ARG A 133 11.25 0.05 -4.24
CA ARG A 133 11.80 -1.29 -4.50
C ARG A 133 13.26 -1.30 -4.14
N VAL A 134 13.73 -2.43 -3.66
CA VAL A 134 15.16 -2.62 -3.37
C VAL A 134 15.94 -2.56 -4.67
N ASP A 135 16.91 -1.65 -4.75
CA ASP A 135 17.82 -1.50 -5.88
C ASP A 135 18.99 -2.50 -5.70
N PRO A 136 19.14 -3.49 -6.59
CA PRO A 136 20.19 -4.49 -6.45
C PRO A 136 21.61 -3.93 -6.68
N ASP A 137 21.70 -2.76 -7.32
CA ASP A 137 22.99 -2.13 -7.67
C ASP A 137 23.49 -1.19 -6.56
N VAL A 138 22.69 -1.00 -5.49
CA VAL A 138 23.04 -0.13 -4.36
C VAL A 138 22.92 -0.91 -3.04
N PRO A 139 23.98 -1.04 -2.22
CA PRO A 139 23.90 -1.65 -0.92
C PRO A 139 22.79 -1.02 -0.07
N ILE A 140 21.99 -1.83 0.59
CA ILE A 140 20.87 -1.31 1.39
C ILE A 140 21.35 -0.45 2.56
N GLU A 141 22.57 -0.68 3.03
CA GLU A 141 23.23 0.11 4.06
C GLU A 141 23.48 1.54 3.60
N ASP A 142 23.85 1.74 2.34
CA ASP A 142 24.07 3.08 1.75
C ASP A 142 22.75 3.82 1.59
N VAL A 143 21.69 3.11 1.20
CA VAL A 143 20.31 3.66 1.15
C VAL A 143 19.86 4.07 2.54
N ALA A 144 20.02 3.20 3.54
CA ALA A 144 19.65 3.47 4.93
C ALA A 144 20.45 4.65 5.51
N GLY A 145 21.74 4.74 5.16
CA GLY A 145 22.60 5.87 5.54
C GLY A 145 22.12 7.19 4.95
N ALA A 146 21.80 7.21 3.65
CA ALA A 146 21.29 8.42 2.98
C ALA A 146 19.97 8.91 3.60
N VAL A 147 19.01 7.98 3.87
CA VAL A 147 17.75 8.38 4.51
C VAL A 147 17.94 8.82 5.96
N LYS A 148 18.86 8.20 6.72
CA LYS A 148 19.27 8.67 8.05
C LYS A 148 19.74 10.12 8.02
N ASP A 149 20.55 10.49 7.03
CA ASP A 149 21.01 11.87 6.87
C ASP A 149 19.86 12.84 6.58
N LEU A 150 18.85 12.43 5.77
CA LEU A 150 17.65 13.23 5.54
C LEU A 150 16.79 13.39 6.79
N ILE A 151 16.74 12.40 7.65
CA ILE A 151 16.08 12.49 8.97
C ILE A 151 16.82 13.46 9.87
N GLN A 152 18.15 13.40 9.91
CA GLN A 152 18.97 14.36 10.68
C GLN A 152 18.84 15.80 10.17
N GLN A 153 18.65 15.99 8.87
CA GLN A 153 18.37 17.27 8.23
C GLN A 153 16.93 17.78 8.50
N GLY A 154 16.06 16.97 9.10
CA GLY A 154 14.66 17.31 9.36
C GLY A 154 13.76 17.27 8.12
N LYS A 155 14.18 16.67 7.03
CA LYS A 155 13.40 16.55 5.77
C LYS A 155 12.44 15.36 5.79
N VAL A 156 12.74 14.34 6.57
CA VAL A 156 11.98 13.10 6.74
C VAL A 156 11.87 12.81 8.24
N LYS A 157 10.70 12.35 8.71
CA LYS A 157 10.53 11.91 10.11
C LYS A 157 10.84 10.43 10.29
N TYR A 158 10.24 9.61 9.44
CA TYR A 158 10.33 8.16 9.49
C TYR A 158 10.61 7.59 8.10
N TRP A 159 11.24 6.43 8.05
CA TRP A 159 11.47 5.75 6.80
C TRP A 159 11.00 4.31 6.81
N GLY A 160 10.83 3.74 5.61
CA GLY A 160 10.39 2.38 5.42
C GLY A 160 10.92 1.75 4.16
N LEU A 161 10.59 0.49 3.99
CA LEU A 161 10.91 -0.31 2.81
C LEU A 161 9.63 -0.80 2.15
N SER A 162 9.68 -1.10 0.86
CA SER A 162 8.56 -1.74 0.16
C SER A 162 9.03 -2.98 -0.60
N GLU A 163 8.31 -4.10 -0.42
CA GLU A 163 8.60 -5.39 -1.06
C GLU A 163 10.03 -5.91 -0.81
N ALA A 164 10.65 -5.53 0.30
CA ALA A 164 11.98 -6.01 0.69
C ALA A 164 11.92 -7.38 1.35
N GLY A 165 12.94 -8.22 1.12
CA GLY A 165 13.13 -9.50 1.78
C GLY A 165 13.62 -9.37 3.23
N ALA A 166 13.43 -10.40 4.04
CA ALA A 166 13.73 -10.38 5.47
C ALA A 166 15.19 -10.03 5.78
N GLN A 167 16.15 -10.52 5.00
CA GLN A 167 17.57 -10.23 5.20
C GLN A 167 17.87 -8.75 4.91
N THR A 168 17.32 -8.20 3.86
CA THR A 168 17.47 -6.78 3.50
C THR A 168 16.86 -5.88 4.58
N ILE A 169 15.68 -6.24 5.09
CA ILE A 169 15.04 -5.52 6.20
C ILE A 169 15.94 -5.49 7.43
N ARG A 170 16.55 -6.63 7.82
CA ARG A 170 17.46 -6.71 8.97
C ARG A 170 18.70 -5.83 8.79
N ARG A 171 19.32 -5.88 7.62
CA ARG A 171 20.51 -5.09 7.29
C ARG A 171 20.19 -3.59 7.32
N ALA A 172 19.09 -3.19 6.71
CA ALA A 172 18.63 -1.80 6.71
C ALA A 172 18.33 -1.30 8.13
N HIS A 173 17.58 -2.09 8.90
CA HIS A 173 17.20 -1.76 10.28
C HIS A 173 18.40 -1.62 11.22
N ALA A 174 19.48 -2.37 10.99
CA ALA A 174 20.72 -2.27 11.75
C ALA A 174 21.47 -0.94 11.54
N VAL A 175 21.31 -0.27 10.37
CA VAL A 175 21.91 1.05 10.09
C VAL A 175 21.05 2.16 10.68
N HIS A 176 19.74 2.10 10.44
CA HIS A 176 18.77 3.03 10.99
C HIS A 176 17.41 2.35 11.16
N PRO A 177 16.73 2.50 12.32
CA PRO A 177 15.46 1.83 12.57
C PRO A 177 14.43 2.07 11.44
N VAL A 178 13.96 0.99 10.85
CA VAL A 178 12.88 1.01 9.84
C VAL A 178 11.55 1.12 10.57
N ALA A 179 10.72 2.08 10.20
CA ALA A 179 9.41 2.31 10.82
C ALA A 179 8.35 1.33 10.33
N ALA A 180 8.32 1.10 9.03
CA ALA A 180 7.30 0.27 8.41
C ALA A 180 7.84 -0.44 7.16
N LEU A 181 7.29 -1.63 6.92
CA LEU A 181 7.37 -2.30 5.63
C LEU A 181 6.02 -2.16 4.92
N GLN A 182 6.04 -1.84 3.64
CA GLN A 182 4.86 -1.88 2.78
C GLN A 182 5.00 -3.04 1.79
N SER A 183 4.10 -4.04 1.85
CA SER A 183 4.08 -5.18 0.91
C SER A 183 2.66 -5.62 0.58
N GLU A 184 2.48 -6.33 -0.54
CA GLU A 184 1.18 -6.90 -0.88
C GLU A 184 0.80 -7.98 0.16
N TYR A 185 -0.33 -7.79 0.82
CA TYR A 185 -0.86 -8.76 1.77
C TYR A 185 -2.39 -8.72 1.79
N SER A 186 -3.01 -9.88 1.67
CA SER A 186 -4.45 -10.08 1.67
C SER A 186 -4.78 -11.56 1.79
N LEU A 187 -6.05 -11.92 1.88
CA LEU A 187 -6.50 -13.31 1.75
C LEU A 187 -6.14 -13.96 0.41
N TRP A 188 -5.76 -13.17 -0.60
CA TRP A 188 -5.32 -13.65 -1.92
C TRP A 188 -3.79 -13.69 -2.09
N THR A 189 -3.02 -13.09 -1.15
CA THR A 189 -1.55 -13.01 -1.17
C THR A 189 -1.05 -13.16 0.25
N ARG A 190 -0.60 -14.36 0.64
CA ARG A 190 -0.27 -14.73 2.04
C ARG A 190 1.21 -15.04 2.27
N GLU A 191 2.04 -14.89 1.26
CA GLU A 191 3.48 -15.15 1.35
C GLU A 191 4.19 -14.40 2.50
N PRO A 192 3.80 -13.16 2.88
CA PRO A 192 4.43 -12.45 3.99
C PRO A 192 4.34 -13.17 5.34
N GLU A 193 3.39 -14.07 5.54
CA GLU A 193 3.21 -14.81 6.80
C GLU A 193 4.37 -15.75 7.12
N LYS A 194 5.10 -16.23 6.11
CA LYS A 194 6.15 -17.23 6.28
C LYS A 194 7.39 -16.66 6.95
N GLU A 195 7.83 -15.49 6.54
CA GLU A 195 9.10 -14.91 6.97
C GLU A 195 9.00 -13.42 7.31
N ILE A 196 8.24 -12.66 6.52
CA ILE A 196 8.17 -11.19 6.66
C ILE A 196 7.49 -10.80 7.97
N ILE A 197 6.28 -11.26 8.23
CA ILE A 197 5.53 -10.90 9.46
C ILE A 197 6.30 -11.28 10.72
N PRO A 198 6.88 -12.51 10.84
CA PRO A 198 7.76 -12.86 11.97
C PRO A 198 8.97 -11.91 12.12
N THR A 199 9.62 -11.52 11.01
CA THR A 199 10.74 -10.57 11.04
C THR A 199 10.32 -9.19 11.52
N LEU A 200 9.18 -8.70 11.05
CA LEU A 200 8.67 -7.39 11.49
C LEU A 200 8.29 -7.39 12.97
N GLU A 201 7.70 -8.48 13.46
CA GLU A 201 7.35 -8.63 14.88
C GLU A 201 8.60 -8.62 15.76
N GLU A 202 9.65 -9.37 15.38
CA GLU A 202 10.94 -9.39 16.07
C GLU A 202 11.61 -8.02 16.14
N LEU A 203 11.58 -7.27 15.05
CA LEU A 203 12.24 -5.96 14.92
C LEU A 203 11.38 -4.77 15.39
N GLY A 204 10.11 -5.00 15.70
CA GLY A 204 9.18 -3.94 16.10
C GLY A 204 8.83 -2.99 14.95
N ILE A 205 8.75 -3.48 13.73
CA ILE A 205 8.44 -2.73 12.50
C ILE A 205 6.95 -2.86 12.18
N GLY A 206 6.30 -1.75 11.79
CA GLY A 206 4.91 -1.74 11.33
C GLY A 206 4.75 -2.39 9.96
N PHE A 207 3.55 -2.88 9.66
CA PHE A 207 3.25 -3.45 8.35
C PHE A 207 2.09 -2.72 7.67
N VAL A 208 2.31 -2.33 6.42
CA VAL A 208 1.36 -1.59 5.59
C VAL A 208 0.98 -2.43 4.37
N PRO A 209 -0.08 -3.25 4.45
CA PRO A 209 -0.59 -4.00 3.32
C PRO A 209 -1.10 -3.09 2.21
N PHE A 210 -0.46 -3.13 1.03
CA PHE A 210 -1.05 -2.56 -0.17
C PHE A 210 -1.85 -3.62 -0.95
N SER A 211 -2.75 -3.19 -1.84
CA SER A 211 -3.72 -4.05 -2.52
C SER A 211 -4.48 -5.00 -1.58
N PRO A 212 -4.92 -4.54 -0.39
CA PRO A 212 -5.52 -5.39 0.63
C PRO A 212 -6.83 -6.04 0.18
N LEU A 213 -7.44 -5.51 -0.89
CA LEU A 213 -8.63 -6.06 -1.56
C LEU A 213 -8.29 -6.84 -2.85
N GLY A 214 -7.03 -7.30 -3.02
CA GLY A 214 -6.62 -8.05 -4.19
C GLY A 214 -6.84 -7.26 -5.49
N LYS A 215 -6.48 -5.97 -5.52
CA LYS A 215 -6.70 -5.08 -6.68
C LYS A 215 -8.18 -5.02 -7.11
N GLY A 216 -9.11 -5.17 -6.14
CA GLY A 216 -10.55 -5.16 -6.33
C GLY A 216 -11.22 -6.54 -6.46
N PHE A 217 -10.46 -7.61 -6.64
CA PHE A 217 -11.03 -8.97 -6.79
C PHE A 217 -11.79 -9.41 -5.52
N LEU A 218 -11.24 -9.18 -4.34
CA LEU A 218 -11.85 -9.58 -3.06
C LEU A 218 -13.14 -8.82 -2.70
N THR A 219 -13.54 -7.84 -3.50
CA THR A 219 -14.83 -7.16 -3.35
C THR A 219 -16.00 -7.96 -3.91
N GLY A 220 -15.72 -9.03 -4.68
CA GLY A 220 -16.74 -9.80 -5.41
C GLY A 220 -17.40 -9.05 -6.57
N LYS A 221 -16.82 -7.91 -7.01
CA LYS A 221 -17.34 -7.11 -8.15
C LYS A 221 -16.64 -7.40 -9.48
N ILE A 222 -15.65 -8.29 -9.46
CA ILE A 222 -14.86 -8.69 -10.63
C ILE A 222 -14.99 -10.21 -10.78
N ASP A 223 -15.54 -10.65 -11.90
CA ASP A 223 -15.72 -12.05 -12.29
C ASP A 223 -15.00 -12.36 -13.60
N GLU A 224 -15.14 -13.58 -14.11
CA GLU A 224 -14.54 -14.02 -15.39
C GLU A 224 -15.00 -13.21 -16.60
N ASN A 225 -16.20 -12.59 -16.54
CA ASN A 225 -16.80 -11.83 -17.64
C ASN A 225 -16.47 -10.33 -17.60
N THR A 226 -15.93 -9.85 -16.48
CA THR A 226 -15.62 -8.42 -16.29
C THR A 226 -14.57 -7.96 -17.28
N LYS A 227 -14.90 -6.92 -18.06
CA LYS A 227 -13.97 -6.27 -18.98
C LYS A 227 -13.27 -5.12 -18.28
N LEU A 228 -11.95 -5.15 -18.27
CA LEU A 228 -11.11 -4.05 -17.77
C LEU A 228 -10.78 -3.10 -18.93
N GLU A 229 -10.59 -1.82 -18.63
CA GLU A 229 -10.12 -0.83 -19.62
C GLU A 229 -8.77 -1.27 -20.21
N SER A 230 -8.49 -0.97 -21.47
CA SER A 230 -7.25 -1.41 -22.15
C SER A 230 -5.98 -0.91 -21.47
N SER A 231 -6.03 0.25 -20.84
CA SER A 231 -4.93 0.87 -20.09
C SER A 231 -4.83 0.38 -18.63
N ASP A 232 -5.73 -0.50 -18.18
CA ASP A 232 -5.71 -1.05 -16.83
C ASP A 232 -4.59 -2.09 -16.68
N PHE A 233 -3.64 -1.87 -15.76
CA PHE A 233 -2.50 -2.73 -15.57
C PHE A 233 -2.87 -4.17 -15.17
N ARG A 234 -4.07 -4.40 -14.60
CA ARG A 234 -4.54 -5.74 -14.24
C ARG A 234 -4.63 -6.67 -15.45
N ASN A 235 -4.74 -6.12 -16.67
CA ASN A 235 -4.65 -6.91 -17.91
C ASN A 235 -3.30 -7.61 -18.07
N THR A 236 -2.24 -7.13 -17.40
CA THR A 236 -0.89 -7.73 -17.44
C THR A 236 -0.60 -8.68 -16.26
N VAL A 237 -1.52 -8.77 -15.32
CA VAL A 237 -1.37 -9.58 -14.10
C VAL A 237 -1.94 -10.98 -14.33
N PRO A 238 -1.14 -12.07 -14.24
CA PRO A 238 -1.58 -13.41 -14.58
C PRO A 238 -2.84 -13.88 -13.85
N ARG A 239 -2.98 -13.56 -12.55
CA ARG A 239 -4.17 -13.96 -11.77
C ARG A 239 -5.47 -13.25 -12.18
N PHE A 240 -5.38 -12.24 -13.04
CA PHE A 240 -6.54 -11.54 -13.60
C PHE A 240 -7.00 -12.09 -14.96
N SER A 241 -6.38 -13.18 -15.50
CA SER A 241 -6.97 -13.83 -16.65
C SER A 241 -8.38 -14.32 -16.34
N PRO A 242 -9.30 -14.40 -17.32
CA PRO A 242 -10.67 -14.90 -17.10
C PRO A 242 -10.68 -16.27 -16.41
N GLU A 243 -9.79 -17.19 -16.83
CA GLU A 243 -9.67 -18.54 -16.30
C GLU A 243 -9.26 -18.53 -14.82
N ASN A 244 -8.26 -17.71 -14.46
CA ASN A 244 -7.79 -17.59 -13.09
C ASN A 244 -8.81 -16.89 -12.19
N ARG A 245 -9.50 -15.85 -12.68
CA ARG A 245 -10.61 -15.21 -11.94
C ARG A 245 -11.74 -16.21 -11.65
N LYS A 246 -12.10 -17.05 -12.63
CA LYS A 246 -13.09 -18.13 -12.44
C LYS A 246 -12.62 -19.15 -11.41
N ALA A 247 -11.38 -19.61 -11.51
CA ALA A 247 -10.82 -20.60 -10.58
C ALA A 247 -10.73 -20.04 -9.14
N ASN A 248 -10.41 -18.75 -8.98
CA ASN A 248 -10.32 -18.09 -7.68
C ASN A 248 -11.67 -17.63 -7.10
N GLN A 249 -12.80 -17.81 -7.81
CA GLN A 249 -14.13 -17.43 -7.32
C GLN A 249 -14.47 -18.09 -5.98
N VAL A 250 -13.94 -19.26 -5.71
CA VAL A 250 -14.13 -19.98 -4.43
C VAL A 250 -13.71 -19.14 -3.21
N LEU A 251 -12.73 -18.24 -3.37
CA LEU A 251 -12.33 -17.31 -2.33
C LEU A 251 -13.40 -16.23 -2.09
N ILE A 252 -14.03 -15.77 -3.16
CA ILE A 252 -15.13 -14.79 -3.07
C ILE A 252 -16.37 -15.43 -2.43
N ASP A 253 -16.65 -16.69 -2.73
CA ASP A 253 -17.75 -17.43 -2.13
C ASP A 253 -17.54 -17.60 -0.63
N LEU A 254 -16.31 -17.84 -0.18
CA LEU A 254 -15.95 -17.84 1.24
C LEU A 254 -16.23 -16.47 1.88
N LEU A 255 -15.73 -15.37 1.26
CA LEU A 255 -15.95 -14.02 1.78
C LEU A 255 -17.44 -13.64 1.84
N ASN A 256 -18.23 -14.01 0.82
CA ASN A 256 -19.66 -13.75 0.77
C ASN A 256 -20.40 -14.46 1.92
N ARG A 257 -20.04 -15.70 2.23
CA ARG A 257 -20.64 -16.44 3.34
C ARG A 257 -20.40 -15.74 4.68
N VAL A 258 -19.14 -15.43 4.98
CA VAL A 258 -18.79 -14.74 6.23
C VAL A 258 -19.42 -13.34 6.28
N ALA A 259 -19.49 -12.64 5.16
CA ALA A 259 -20.10 -11.32 5.05
C ALA A 259 -21.61 -11.35 5.41
N GLN A 260 -22.34 -12.37 4.94
CA GLN A 260 -23.74 -12.57 5.30
C GLN A 260 -23.93 -12.80 6.82
N GLU A 261 -23.10 -13.63 7.42
CA GLU A 261 -23.13 -13.91 8.87
C GLU A 261 -22.84 -12.67 9.71
N LYS A 262 -21.98 -11.77 9.21
CA LYS A 262 -21.57 -10.54 9.90
C LYS A 262 -22.37 -9.29 9.49
N SER A 263 -23.35 -9.41 8.61
CA SER A 263 -24.09 -8.25 8.04
C SER A 263 -23.11 -7.21 7.45
N ALA A 264 -22.05 -7.67 6.78
CA ALA A 264 -21.00 -6.87 6.20
C ALA A 264 -20.84 -7.16 4.69
N THR A 265 -19.94 -6.49 4.01
CA THR A 265 -19.57 -6.80 2.62
C THR A 265 -18.31 -7.65 2.55
N PRO A 266 -18.05 -8.38 1.44
CA PRO A 266 -16.81 -9.12 1.24
C PRO A 266 -15.56 -8.24 1.40
N ALA A 267 -15.60 -7.00 0.92
CA ALA A 267 -14.52 -6.03 1.09
C ALA A 267 -14.25 -5.72 2.58
N GLN A 268 -15.31 -5.52 3.35
CA GLN A 268 -15.19 -5.28 4.79
C GLN A 268 -14.64 -6.50 5.54
N ILE A 269 -15.03 -7.71 5.18
CA ILE A 269 -14.48 -8.94 5.76
C ILE A 269 -12.99 -9.07 5.43
N ALA A 270 -12.59 -8.84 4.18
CA ALA A 270 -11.19 -8.90 3.77
C ALA A 270 -10.31 -7.90 4.53
N LEU A 271 -10.78 -6.68 4.74
CA LEU A 271 -10.07 -5.66 5.52
C LEU A 271 -10.08 -5.97 7.03
N ALA A 272 -11.21 -6.38 7.59
CA ALA A 272 -11.33 -6.77 9.00
C ALA A 272 -10.41 -7.96 9.33
N TRP A 273 -10.28 -8.92 8.41
CA TRP A 273 -9.35 -10.03 8.55
C TRP A 273 -7.90 -9.54 8.67
N LEU A 274 -7.46 -8.60 7.82
CA LEU A 274 -6.12 -7.99 7.92
C LEU A 274 -5.92 -7.28 9.25
N LEU A 275 -6.92 -6.50 9.69
CA LEU A 275 -6.89 -5.78 10.95
C LEU A 275 -6.80 -6.71 12.17
N ALA A 276 -7.32 -7.93 12.06
CA ALA A 276 -7.30 -8.93 13.11
C ALA A 276 -5.97 -9.70 13.21
N GLN A 277 -5.09 -9.64 12.19
CA GLN A 277 -3.84 -10.40 12.19
C GLN A 277 -2.85 -9.91 13.24
N LYS A 278 -2.58 -8.61 13.28
CA LYS A 278 -1.68 -7.99 14.25
C LYS A 278 -2.11 -6.52 14.51
N PRO A 279 -1.89 -5.98 15.73
CA PRO A 279 -2.29 -4.61 16.05
C PRO A 279 -1.45 -3.54 15.34
N TRP A 280 -0.31 -3.89 14.77
CA TRP A 280 0.61 -3.02 14.03
C TRP A 280 0.48 -3.17 12.51
N ILE A 281 -0.58 -3.81 12.02
CA ILE A 281 -0.94 -3.90 10.59
C ILE A 281 -1.94 -2.79 10.26
N VAL A 282 -1.61 -1.99 9.24
CA VAL A 282 -2.44 -0.87 8.77
C VAL A 282 -2.61 -0.97 7.25
N PRO A 283 -3.67 -1.59 6.75
CA PRO A 283 -3.91 -1.69 5.31
C PRO A 283 -4.28 -0.33 4.70
N ILE A 284 -3.89 -0.16 3.41
CA ILE A 284 -4.12 1.06 2.63
C ILE A 284 -4.97 0.78 1.38
N PRO A 285 -6.27 0.42 1.53
CA PRO A 285 -7.13 0.26 0.38
C PRO A 285 -7.22 1.55 -0.43
N GLY A 286 -7.07 1.46 -1.75
CA GLY A 286 -7.26 2.57 -2.67
C GLY A 286 -8.66 2.58 -3.26
N THR A 287 -9.23 3.77 -3.45
CA THR A 287 -10.50 3.95 -4.16
C THR A 287 -10.60 5.34 -4.81
N THR A 288 -11.44 5.46 -5.83
CA THR A 288 -11.82 6.71 -6.49
C THR A 288 -13.31 7.02 -6.30
N LYS A 289 -14.01 6.30 -5.40
CA LYS A 289 -15.46 6.41 -5.19
C LYS A 289 -15.77 6.58 -3.71
N LEU A 290 -16.58 7.60 -3.38
CA LEU A 290 -16.95 7.93 -2.00
C LEU A 290 -17.63 6.75 -1.29
N HIS A 291 -18.62 6.11 -1.92
CA HIS A 291 -19.31 4.96 -1.31
C HIS A 291 -18.38 3.78 -0.99
N ARG A 292 -17.31 3.58 -1.78
CA ARG A 292 -16.29 2.55 -1.50
C ARG A 292 -15.34 2.97 -0.39
N LEU A 293 -15.03 4.26 -0.29
CA LEU A 293 -14.29 4.80 0.84
C LEU A 293 -15.05 4.53 2.15
N GLU A 294 -16.35 4.82 2.17
CA GLU A 294 -17.23 4.58 3.30
C GLU A 294 -17.34 3.09 3.64
N GLU A 295 -17.50 2.24 2.62
CA GLU A 295 -17.48 0.77 2.76
C GLU A 295 -16.17 0.29 3.39
N ASN A 296 -15.03 0.75 2.90
CA ASN A 296 -13.71 0.36 3.41
C ASN A 296 -13.50 0.81 4.85
N ILE A 297 -13.87 2.04 5.18
CA ILE A 297 -13.79 2.58 6.54
C ILE A 297 -14.67 1.75 7.50
N GLY A 298 -15.86 1.35 7.08
CA GLY A 298 -16.76 0.52 7.89
C GLY A 298 -16.18 -0.85 8.27
N ALA A 299 -15.08 -1.28 7.65
CA ALA A 299 -14.40 -2.53 8.04
C ALA A 299 -13.85 -2.50 9.47
N VAL A 300 -13.56 -1.31 10.02
CA VAL A 300 -13.02 -1.18 11.40
C VAL A 300 -14.07 -1.54 12.46
N ASP A 301 -15.34 -1.51 12.10
CA ASP A 301 -16.46 -1.83 12.99
C ASP A 301 -16.88 -3.32 12.89
N VAL A 302 -16.30 -4.08 11.95
CA VAL A 302 -16.57 -5.51 11.77
C VAL A 302 -15.76 -6.32 12.76
N ALA A 303 -16.42 -6.85 13.78
CA ALA A 303 -15.79 -7.73 14.76
C ALA A 303 -15.74 -9.17 14.26
N LEU A 304 -14.53 -9.67 13.99
CA LEU A 304 -14.26 -11.09 13.74
C LEU A 304 -13.82 -11.75 15.05
N THR A 305 -14.58 -12.76 15.51
CA THR A 305 -14.22 -13.56 16.68
C THR A 305 -13.09 -14.53 16.36
N SER A 306 -12.49 -15.15 17.37
CA SER A 306 -11.49 -16.22 17.17
C SER A 306 -12.05 -17.37 16.33
N ASP A 307 -13.33 -17.73 16.54
CA ASP A 307 -14.00 -18.78 15.77
C ASP A 307 -14.18 -18.39 14.30
N ASP A 308 -14.55 -17.12 14.01
CA ASP A 308 -14.65 -16.61 12.64
C ASP A 308 -13.28 -16.68 11.93
N LEU A 309 -12.23 -16.23 12.61
CA LEU A 309 -10.87 -16.25 12.06
C LEU A 309 -10.41 -17.69 11.80
N GLN A 310 -10.69 -18.62 12.72
CA GLN A 310 -10.36 -20.04 12.51
C GLN A 310 -11.12 -20.63 11.33
N GLN A 311 -12.41 -20.33 11.18
CA GLN A 311 -13.22 -20.80 10.04
C GLN A 311 -12.69 -20.25 8.70
N ILE A 312 -12.31 -18.96 8.67
CA ILE A 312 -11.71 -18.34 7.48
C ILE A 312 -10.39 -19.06 7.15
N GLU A 313 -9.52 -19.29 8.12
CA GLU A 313 -8.24 -19.99 7.95
C GLU A 313 -8.41 -21.39 7.42
N GLU A 314 -9.28 -22.21 8.04
CA GLU A 314 -9.54 -23.60 7.63
C GLU A 314 -10.13 -23.69 6.21
N ALA A 315 -10.94 -22.71 5.82
CA ALA A 315 -11.51 -22.65 4.48
C ALA A 315 -10.48 -22.16 3.46
N ALA A 316 -9.74 -21.09 3.77
CA ALA A 316 -8.71 -20.53 2.92
C ALA A 316 -7.55 -21.52 2.67
N ALA A 317 -7.18 -22.31 3.67
CA ALA A 317 -6.13 -23.33 3.55
C ALA A 317 -6.45 -24.42 2.50
N LYS A 318 -7.72 -24.61 2.16
CA LYS A 318 -8.19 -25.56 1.13
C LYS A 318 -8.19 -24.96 -0.27
N ILE A 319 -7.96 -23.66 -0.39
CA ILE A 319 -8.01 -22.92 -1.65
C ILE A 319 -6.59 -22.76 -2.19
N THR A 320 -6.33 -23.29 -3.38
CA THR A 320 -5.09 -23.03 -4.10
C THR A 320 -5.32 -21.85 -5.05
N VAL A 321 -4.73 -20.70 -4.74
CA VAL A 321 -4.81 -19.50 -5.58
C VAL A 321 -4.16 -19.77 -6.95
N GLN A 322 -4.89 -19.47 -8.03
CA GLN A 322 -4.42 -19.64 -9.40
C GLN A 322 -3.88 -18.32 -9.97
N GLY A 323 -2.73 -18.40 -10.64
CA GLY A 323 -2.06 -17.28 -11.29
C GLY A 323 -1.11 -16.51 -10.35
N ALA A 324 0.00 -16.05 -10.93
CA ALA A 324 0.97 -15.23 -10.23
C ALA A 324 0.43 -13.82 -9.96
N ARG A 325 0.89 -13.19 -8.89
CA ARG A 325 0.49 -11.82 -8.48
C ARG A 325 1.08 -10.73 -9.37
N TYR A 326 2.18 -11.02 -10.03
CA TYR A 326 2.88 -10.18 -10.99
C TYR A 326 3.31 -10.97 -12.22
N SER A 327 3.65 -10.27 -13.31
CA SER A 327 4.43 -10.86 -14.39
C SER A 327 5.82 -11.24 -13.87
N GLU A 328 6.48 -12.18 -14.54
CA GLU A 328 7.82 -12.66 -14.15
C GLU A 328 8.82 -11.49 -13.96
N GLN A 329 8.79 -10.50 -14.86
CA GLN A 329 9.65 -9.32 -14.78
C GLN A 329 9.39 -8.48 -13.51
N HIS A 330 8.14 -8.27 -13.13
CA HIS A 330 7.81 -7.49 -11.93
C HIS A 330 8.04 -8.30 -10.64
N GLU A 331 7.86 -9.62 -10.68
CA GLU A 331 8.13 -10.48 -9.52
C GLU A 331 9.61 -10.45 -9.12
N GLN A 332 10.53 -10.31 -10.09
CA GLN A 332 11.97 -10.16 -9.82
C GLN A 332 12.33 -8.88 -9.06
N LEU A 333 11.43 -7.90 -8.96
CA LEU A 333 11.62 -6.67 -8.21
C LEU A 333 11.11 -6.75 -6.76
N THR A 334 10.71 -7.93 -6.31
CA THR A 334 10.16 -8.18 -4.96
C THR A 334 11.00 -9.17 -4.19
N GLY A 335 10.93 -9.14 -2.86
CA GLY A 335 11.58 -10.11 -1.98
C GLY A 335 13.12 -10.03 -1.93
N ARG A 336 13.72 -8.94 -2.42
CA ARG A 336 15.18 -8.73 -2.46
C ARG A 336 15.75 -8.22 -1.16
#